data_c742713382dcff561f260a8d54ef95d3
#
_entry.id   c742713382dcff561f260a8d54ef95d3
#
_cell.length_a   1.000
_cell.length_b   1.000
_cell.length_c   1.000
_cell.angle_alpha   90.00
_cell.angle_beta   90.00
_cell.angle_gamma   90.00
#
_symmetry.space_group_name_H-M   'P 1'
#
loop_
_entity.id
_entity.type
_entity.pdbx_description
1 polymer ?
#
loop_
_entity_poly.entity_id
_entity_poly.type
_entity_poly.pdbx_seq_one_letter_code
_entity_poly.pdbx_strand_id
1 'polypeptide(L)'
;MNSFLLGKKIAVLCGGSSSEREVSLRSGSAVANALRSLGTNAFEIDVRDGDFHLPAGTELAFNALHGTFGEDGTVQAILESKGIPYTGEGEESSRLAFDKIESKKRFMEYGVPTARYVTVQKGEVPDLPLPYVVKVPCQGSSVGVYLVKAISDRQAALEQAFAQADTILVEAFVSGRELTVGVLGETVLPIIEIRPRGGFYSYENKYTWTNRGGAAEHECPARLSRTEKERVESAALAAHRSLDLEIYSRVDVILNADREPQVLEVNTIPGMTETSLLPEAAAAAGISMSQLCASIVRLSLERRLANTR
;
A
#
# COMPACT_ATOMS: atom_id res chain seq x y z
N MET A 1 24.53 -12.35 -7.64
CA MET A 1 23.75 -12.20 -8.86
C MET A 1 23.11 -10.81 -9.05
N ASN A 2 23.46 -9.82 -8.24
CA ASN A 2 22.95 -8.45 -8.36
C ASN A 2 23.94 -7.51 -9.07
N SER A 3 24.77 -8.05 -9.99
CA SER A 3 25.81 -7.30 -10.70
C SER A 3 25.29 -6.10 -11.49
N PHE A 4 23.99 -6.13 -11.88
CA PHE A 4 23.34 -5.02 -12.60
C PHE A 4 23.16 -3.76 -11.72
N LEU A 5 23.26 -3.89 -10.40
CA LEU A 5 23.16 -2.78 -9.44
C LEU A 5 24.51 -2.18 -9.05
N LEU A 6 25.60 -2.92 -9.26
CA LEU A 6 26.93 -2.51 -8.77
C LEU A 6 27.34 -1.13 -9.31
N GLY A 7 27.69 -0.23 -8.42
CA GLY A 7 28.11 1.13 -8.72
C GLY A 7 27.00 2.09 -9.15
N LYS A 8 25.76 1.62 -9.34
CA LYS A 8 24.66 2.49 -9.77
C LYS A 8 24.35 3.60 -8.78
N LYS A 9 24.14 4.79 -9.31
CA LYS A 9 23.75 5.98 -8.54
C LYS A 9 22.22 6.02 -8.40
N ILE A 10 21.72 5.66 -7.22
CA ILE A 10 20.30 5.49 -6.94
C ILE A 10 19.84 6.54 -5.93
N ALA A 11 18.88 7.38 -6.31
CA ALA A 11 18.22 8.30 -5.40
C ALA A 11 17.05 7.59 -4.71
N VAL A 12 17.05 7.54 -3.39
CA VAL A 12 15.93 7.03 -2.60
C VAL A 12 15.08 8.23 -2.17
N LEU A 13 13.90 8.37 -2.80
CA LEU A 13 12.96 9.45 -2.50
C LEU A 13 12.19 9.09 -1.22
N CYS A 14 12.24 9.93 -0.22
CA CYS A 14 11.57 9.72 1.07
C CYS A 14 11.10 11.04 1.69
N GLY A 15 10.40 10.99 2.80
CA GLY A 15 9.82 12.16 3.44
C GLY A 15 8.41 12.44 2.91
N GLY A 16 8.28 13.47 2.08
CA GLY A 16 6.96 13.91 1.57
C GLY A 16 6.23 14.83 2.54
N SER A 17 5.05 15.33 2.11
CA SER A 17 4.19 16.22 2.90
C SER A 17 3.02 15.49 3.57
N SER A 18 2.85 14.19 3.33
CA SER A 18 1.76 13.40 3.90
C SER A 18 1.93 13.18 5.41
N SER A 19 0.87 12.75 6.06
CA SER A 19 0.90 12.32 7.47
C SER A 19 1.84 11.14 7.75
N GLU A 20 2.29 10.44 6.69
CA GLU A 20 3.17 9.27 6.75
C GLU A 20 4.67 9.63 6.57
N ARG A 21 5.00 10.93 6.61
CA ARG A 21 6.36 11.43 6.40
C ARG A 21 7.43 10.70 7.21
N GLU A 22 7.20 10.46 8.49
CA GLU A 22 8.18 9.80 9.34
C GLU A 22 8.40 8.34 8.95
N VAL A 23 7.32 7.65 8.58
CA VAL A 23 7.38 6.28 8.04
C VAL A 23 8.20 6.25 6.76
N SER A 24 7.97 7.22 5.89
CA SER A 24 8.68 7.37 4.62
C SER A 24 10.19 7.61 4.82
N LEU A 25 10.57 8.48 5.74
CA LEU A 25 11.99 8.73 6.07
C LEU A 25 12.68 7.45 6.59
N ARG A 26 12.02 6.68 7.45
CA ARG A 26 12.54 5.41 7.96
C ARG A 26 12.61 4.35 6.87
N SER A 27 11.58 4.23 6.04
CA SER A 27 11.57 3.33 4.87
C SER A 27 12.70 3.68 3.91
N GLY A 28 12.89 4.97 3.61
CA GLY A 28 13.96 5.45 2.75
C GLY A 28 15.35 5.09 3.28
N SER A 29 15.58 5.29 4.57
CA SER A 29 16.86 4.94 5.20
C SER A 29 17.12 3.42 5.16
N ALA A 30 16.10 2.59 5.46
CA ALA A 30 16.23 1.13 5.39
C ALA A 30 16.53 0.65 3.95
N VAL A 31 15.83 1.21 2.96
CA VAL A 31 16.06 0.92 1.53
C VAL A 31 17.44 1.36 1.08
N ALA A 32 17.88 2.57 1.43
CA ALA A 32 19.20 3.08 1.06
C ALA A 32 20.32 2.19 1.63
N ASN A 33 20.20 1.78 2.88
CA ASN A 33 21.15 0.87 3.51
C ASN A 33 21.16 -0.51 2.84
N ALA A 34 19.98 -1.05 2.51
CA ALA A 34 19.86 -2.32 1.80
C ALA A 34 20.51 -2.26 0.40
N LEU A 35 20.28 -1.18 -0.35
CA LEU A 35 20.90 -0.96 -1.65
C LEU A 35 22.41 -0.78 -1.57
N ARG A 36 22.92 0.00 -0.59
CA ARG A 36 24.37 0.17 -0.34
C ARG A 36 25.05 -1.17 -0.05
N SER A 37 24.39 -2.07 0.68
CA SER A 37 24.92 -3.42 0.94
C SER A 37 25.11 -4.27 -0.32
N LEU A 38 24.47 -3.89 -1.42
CA LEU A 38 24.61 -4.49 -2.75
C LEU A 38 25.66 -3.80 -3.64
N GLY A 39 26.44 -2.86 -3.06
CA GLY A 39 27.49 -2.12 -3.76
C GLY A 39 26.98 -0.98 -4.64
N THR A 40 25.80 -0.44 -4.38
CA THR A 40 25.28 0.74 -5.08
C THR A 40 25.77 2.03 -4.39
N ASN A 41 25.71 3.15 -5.13
CA ASN A 41 25.84 4.49 -4.60
C ASN A 41 24.45 5.07 -4.28
N ALA A 42 23.71 4.42 -3.36
CA ALA A 42 22.39 4.87 -2.96
C ALA A 42 22.47 6.02 -1.95
N PHE A 43 21.63 7.04 -2.14
CA PHE A 43 21.53 8.21 -1.26
C PHE A 43 20.07 8.65 -1.11
N GLU A 44 19.75 9.18 0.05
CA GLU A 44 18.40 9.61 0.39
C GLU A 44 18.16 11.03 -0.09
N ILE A 45 16.94 11.30 -0.58
CA ILE A 45 16.44 12.64 -0.91
C ILE A 45 15.16 12.87 -0.11
N ASP A 46 15.23 13.82 0.81
CA ASP A 46 14.07 14.28 1.58
C ASP A 46 13.21 15.21 0.70
N VAL A 47 12.13 14.68 0.18
CA VAL A 47 11.15 15.41 -0.62
C VAL A 47 10.17 16.10 0.32
N ARG A 48 10.19 17.46 0.37
CA ARG A 48 9.34 18.20 1.32
C ARG A 48 8.06 18.73 0.70
N ASP A 49 8.17 19.44 -0.42
CA ASP A 49 7.07 20.22 -1.01
C ASP A 49 6.77 19.83 -2.46
N GLY A 50 7.02 18.57 -2.82
CA GLY A 50 6.81 18.12 -4.20
C GLY A 50 7.88 18.59 -5.18
N ASP A 51 8.71 19.55 -4.81
CA ASP A 51 9.91 19.92 -5.57
C ASP A 51 11.14 19.22 -4.99
N PHE A 52 11.85 18.48 -5.84
CA PHE A 52 13.09 17.81 -5.49
C PHE A 52 14.07 17.84 -6.64
N HIS A 53 15.33 17.98 -6.29
CA HIS A 53 16.43 17.98 -7.25
C HIS A 53 17.15 16.63 -7.21
N LEU A 54 17.27 15.98 -8.39
CA LEU A 54 18.08 14.78 -8.54
C LEU A 54 19.49 15.17 -8.96
N PRO A 55 20.53 14.79 -8.20
CA PRO A 55 21.92 15.07 -8.56
C PRO A 55 22.29 14.49 -9.92
N ALA A 56 23.10 15.20 -10.69
CA ALA A 56 23.54 14.77 -12.01
C ALA A 56 24.10 13.33 -11.97
N GLY A 57 23.76 12.55 -12.97
CA GLY A 57 24.14 11.14 -13.09
C GLY A 57 23.32 10.19 -12.22
N THR A 58 22.19 10.63 -11.64
CA THR A 58 21.21 9.69 -11.05
C THR A 58 20.64 8.78 -12.15
N GLU A 59 20.77 7.47 -11.95
CA GLU A 59 20.37 6.46 -12.93
C GLU A 59 19.00 5.85 -12.63
N LEU A 60 18.56 5.93 -11.38
CA LEU A 60 17.29 5.39 -10.87
C LEU A 60 16.81 6.16 -9.65
N ALA A 61 15.52 6.36 -9.52
CA ALA A 61 14.86 6.80 -8.31
C ALA A 61 14.14 5.60 -7.65
N PHE A 62 14.49 5.28 -6.41
CA PHE A 62 13.71 4.35 -5.61
C PHE A 62 12.65 5.15 -4.85
N ASN A 63 11.37 4.95 -5.18
CA ASN A 63 10.28 5.64 -4.51
C ASN A 63 9.95 4.94 -3.19
N ALA A 64 10.16 5.64 -2.07
CA ALA A 64 9.78 5.24 -0.72
C ALA A 64 8.89 6.30 -0.05
N LEU A 65 8.24 7.14 -0.86
CA LEU A 65 7.25 8.11 -0.39
C LEU A 65 5.92 7.41 -0.12
N HIS A 66 5.23 7.81 0.93
CA HIS A 66 3.92 7.24 1.30
C HIS A 66 2.82 8.29 1.23
N GLY A 67 1.59 7.83 0.91
CA GLY A 67 0.41 8.66 0.82
C GLY A 67 0.41 9.59 -0.40
N THR A 68 -0.27 10.71 -0.28
CA THR A 68 -0.37 11.74 -1.33
C THR A 68 1.01 12.16 -1.81
N PHE A 69 1.14 12.42 -3.10
CA PHE A 69 2.35 12.70 -3.85
C PHE A 69 3.19 11.44 -4.17
N GLY A 70 3.32 10.50 -3.24
CA GLY A 70 4.14 9.28 -3.42
C GLY A 70 3.39 8.15 -4.13
N GLU A 71 2.13 7.94 -3.75
CA GLU A 71 1.31 6.80 -4.19
C GLU A 71 0.23 7.16 -5.22
N ASP A 72 -0.05 8.46 -5.41
CA ASP A 72 -1.15 8.97 -6.23
C ASP A 72 -0.81 9.20 -7.71
N GLY A 73 0.38 8.78 -8.16
CA GLY A 73 0.86 8.99 -9.53
C GLY A 73 1.66 10.29 -9.74
N THR A 74 1.61 11.23 -8.81
CA THR A 74 2.23 12.57 -8.99
C THR A 74 3.76 12.48 -9.13
N VAL A 75 4.46 11.81 -8.23
CA VAL A 75 5.93 11.67 -8.33
C VAL A 75 6.33 10.83 -9.53
N GLN A 76 5.51 9.85 -9.91
CA GLN A 76 5.71 9.01 -11.10
C GLN A 76 5.69 9.87 -12.36
N ALA A 77 4.68 10.73 -12.54
CA ALA A 77 4.57 11.67 -13.66
C ALA A 77 5.78 12.62 -13.73
N ILE A 78 6.22 13.16 -12.58
CA ILE A 78 7.41 14.03 -12.52
C ILE A 78 8.67 13.28 -12.98
N LEU A 79 8.88 12.06 -12.52
CA LEU A 79 10.05 11.24 -12.89
C LEU A 79 10.00 10.84 -14.37
N GLU A 80 8.81 10.54 -14.91
CA GLU A 80 8.62 10.27 -16.34
C GLU A 80 8.95 11.49 -17.19
N SER A 81 8.46 12.68 -16.81
CA SER A 81 8.77 13.94 -17.54
C SER A 81 10.26 14.26 -17.56
N LYS A 82 11.01 13.81 -16.56
CA LYS A 82 12.48 13.97 -16.47
C LYS A 82 13.24 12.81 -17.13
N GLY A 83 12.58 11.79 -17.66
CA GLY A 83 13.19 10.61 -18.22
C GLY A 83 13.96 9.74 -17.19
N ILE A 84 13.71 9.90 -15.91
CA ILE A 84 14.37 9.16 -14.84
C ILE A 84 13.64 7.85 -14.58
N PRO A 85 14.30 6.68 -14.69
CA PRO A 85 13.75 5.41 -14.25
C PRO A 85 13.42 5.44 -12.75
N TYR A 86 12.33 4.79 -12.36
CA TYR A 86 11.93 4.71 -10.95
C TYR A 86 11.35 3.34 -10.59
N THR A 87 11.28 3.02 -9.31
CA THR A 87 10.71 1.77 -8.80
C THR A 87 9.21 1.90 -8.54
N GLY A 88 8.53 0.76 -8.63
CA GLY A 88 7.10 0.64 -8.39
C GLY A 88 6.27 0.87 -9.64
N GLU A 89 4.99 1.05 -9.43
CA GLU A 89 4.00 1.11 -10.49
C GLU A 89 4.05 2.45 -11.27
N GLY A 90 3.42 2.48 -12.44
CA GLY A 90 3.32 3.68 -13.27
C GLY A 90 2.36 4.71 -12.69
N GLU A 91 2.30 5.88 -13.34
CA GLU A 91 1.42 6.98 -12.94
C GLU A 91 -0.04 6.52 -12.84
N GLU A 92 -0.57 5.93 -13.89
CA GLU A 92 -1.99 5.56 -13.99
C GLU A 92 -2.37 4.45 -12.98
N SER A 93 -1.57 3.38 -12.91
CA SER A 93 -1.81 2.27 -11.96
C SER A 93 -1.71 2.74 -10.51
N SER A 94 -0.76 3.64 -10.20
CA SER A 94 -0.62 4.24 -8.87
C SER A 94 -1.85 5.08 -8.51
N ARG A 95 -2.29 5.97 -9.42
CA ARG A 95 -3.48 6.80 -9.26
C ARG A 95 -4.73 5.94 -9.04
N LEU A 96 -4.90 4.90 -9.86
CA LEU A 96 -6.02 3.97 -9.77
C LEU A 96 -6.07 3.23 -8.43
N ALA A 97 -4.93 2.73 -7.97
CA ALA A 97 -4.84 1.99 -6.70
C ALA A 97 -5.02 2.90 -5.48
N PHE A 98 -4.59 4.16 -5.55
CA PHE A 98 -4.70 5.11 -4.45
C PHE A 98 -6.13 5.58 -4.20
N ASP A 99 -6.95 5.67 -5.27
CA ASP A 99 -8.38 6.01 -5.17
C ASP A 99 -9.22 4.76 -4.86
N LYS A 100 -9.70 4.69 -3.61
CA LYS A 100 -10.52 3.55 -3.15
C LYS A 100 -11.81 3.36 -3.95
N ILE A 101 -12.40 4.42 -4.48
CA ILE A 101 -13.62 4.34 -5.31
C ILE A 101 -13.28 3.69 -6.66
N GLU A 102 -12.21 4.15 -7.31
CA GLU A 102 -11.79 3.59 -8.59
C GLU A 102 -11.29 2.14 -8.43
N SER A 103 -10.53 1.86 -7.36
CA SER A 103 -10.13 0.48 -7.02
C SER A 103 -11.34 -0.45 -6.87
N LYS A 104 -12.41 0.00 -6.16
CA LYS A 104 -13.63 -0.80 -5.99
C LYS A 104 -14.36 -1.06 -7.30
N LYS A 105 -14.43 -0.08 -8.20
CA LYS A 105 -15.00 -0.27 -9.54
C LYS A 105 -14.26 -1.36 -10.30
N ARG A 106 -12.92 -1.31 -10.29
CA ARG A 106 -12.07 -2.32 -10.93
C ARG A 106 -12.25 -3.69 -10.27
N PHE A 107 -12.33 -3.76 -8.94
CA PHE A 107 -12.60 -5.01 -8.24
C PHE A 107 -13.91 -5.66 -8.69
N MET A 108 -14.97 -4.87 -8.79
CA MET A 108 -16.26 -5.37 -9.28
C MET A 108 -16.19 -5.82 -10.73
N GLU A 109 -15.54 -5.07 -11.60
CA GLU A 109 -15.36 -5.39 -13.01
C GLU A 109 -14.61 -6.71 -13.22
N TYR A 110 -13.58 -6.97 -12.42
CA TYR A 110 -12.73 -8.16 -12.52
C TYR A 110 -13.15 -9.31 -11.58
N GLY A 111 -14.28 -9.16 -10.88
CA GLY A 111 -14.78 -10.20 -9.99
C GLY A 111 -13.91 -10.43 -8.74
N VAL A 112 -13.14 -9.43 -8.31
CA VAL A 112 -12.38 -9.47 -7.06
C VAL A 112 -13.35 -9.39 -5.89
N PRO A 113 -13.32 -10.34 -4.93
CA PRO A 113 -14.22 -10.31 -3.79
C PRO A 113 -13.92 -9.12 -2.88
N THR A 114 -14.92 -8.28 -2.68
CA THR A 114 -14.81 -7.06 -1.87
C THR A 114 -16.15 -6.71 -1.22
N ALA A 115 -16.12 -5.97 -0.12
CA ALA A 115 -17.33 -5.57 0.60
C ALA A 115 -18.29 -4.77 -0.31
N ARG A 116 -19.60 -5.00 -0.14
CA ARG A 116 -20.62 -4.16 -0.78
C ARG A 116 -20.41 -2.71 -0.39
N TYR A 117 -20.51 -1.81 -1.35
CA TYR A 117 -20.27 -0.39 -1.13
C TYR A 117 -21.24 0.51 -1.90
N VAL A 118 -21.30 1.75 -1.49
CA VAL A 118 -21.92 2.87 -2.19
C VAL A 118 -21.00 4.09 -2.16
N THR A 119 -21.09 4.93 -3.18
CA THR A 119 -20.50 6.26 -3.17
C THR A 119 -21.53 7.27 -2.73
N VAL A 120 -21.19 8.23 -1.90
CA VAL A 120 -22.11 9.20 -1.31
C VAL A 120 -21.53 10.59 -1.51
N GLN A 121 -22.36 11.51 -1.99
CA GLN A 121 -22.00 12.93 -2.15
C GLN A 121 -22.46 13.75 -0.94
N LYS A 122 -21.85 14.91 -0.76
CA LYS A 122 -22.21 15.81 0.33
C LYS A 122 -23.69 16.16 0.31
N GLY A 123 -24.38 15.91 1.42
CA GLY A 123 -25.83 16.11 1.57
C GLY A 123 -26.67 14.85 1.37
N GLU A 124 -26.08 13.76 0.86
CA GLU A 124 -26.76 12.46 0.73
C GLU A 124 -26.60 11.62 1.98
N VAL A 125 -27.49 10.66 2.14
CA VAL A 125 -27.43 9.64 3.20
C VAL A 125 -27.10 8.29 2.55
N PRO A 126 -26.14 7.52 3.11
CA PRO A 126 -25.79 6.20 2.57
C PRO A 126 -26.99 5.25 2.54
N ASP A 127 -27.28 4.66 1.38
CA ASP A 127 -28.22 3.55 1.24
C ASP A 127 -27.48 2.22 1.48
N LEU A 128 -27.08 2.02 2.72
CA LEU A 128 -26.41 0.81 3.15
C LEU A 128 -26.80 0.48 4.60
N PRO A 129 -27.13 -0.78 4.93
CA PRO A 129 -27.48 -1.16 6.31
C PRO A 129 -26.28 -1.06 7.25
N LEU A 130 -26.54 -0.71 8.52
CA LEU A 130 -25.53 -0.72 9.58
C LEU A 130 -25.17 -2.16 9.99
N PRO A 131 -23.93 -2.40 10.45
CA PRO A 131 -22.83 -1.44 10.53
C PRO A 131 -22.14 -1.24 9.18
N TYR A 132 -21.55 -0.06 8.97
CA TYR A 132 -20.75 0.24 7.79
C TYR A 132 -19.53 1.11 8.13
N VAL A 133 -18.60 1.22 7.18
CA VAL A 133 -17.39 2.04 7.31
C VAL A 133 -17.42 3.17 6.29
N VAL A 134 -17.29 4.40 6.75
CA VAL A 134 -17.12 5.58 5.91
C VAL A 134 -15.64 5.78 5.66
N LYS A 135 -15.24 6.00 4.40
CA LYS A 135 -13.84 6.19 4.02
C LYS A 135 -13.66 7.40 3.09
N VAL A 136 -12.66 8.19 3.36
CA VAL A 136 -12.15 9.20 2.41
C VAL A 136 -11.39 8.47 1.31
N PRO A 137 -11.69 8.69 0.00
CA PRO A 137 -11.15 7.85 -1.09
C PRO A 137 -9.63 7.86 -1.18
N CYS A 138 -9.01 9.03 -1.19
CA CYS A 138 -7.59 9.21 -1.44
C CYS A 138 -6.81 9.52 -0.15
N GLN A 139 -6.93 8.64 0.85
CA GLN A 139 -6.19 8.74 2.11
C GLN A 139 -5.57 7.38 2.49
N GLY A 140 -4.37 7.41 3.07
CA GLY A 140 -3.65 6.23 3.55
C GLY A 140 -3.78 6.01 5.06
N SER A 141 -3.17 4.94 5.56
CA SER A 141 -2.93 4.67 6.99
C SER A 141 -4.14 4.76 7.92
N SER A 142 -5.32 4.37 7.45
CA SER A 142 -6.59 4.47 8.22
C SER A 142 -7.01 5.91 8.58
N VAL A 143 -6.36 6.93 8.02
CA VAL A 143 -6.82 8.32 8.12
C VAL A 143 -8.11 8.46 7.31
N GLY A 144 -9.11 9.16 7.85
CA GLY A 144 -10.40 9.33 7.17
C GLY A 144 -11.26 8.06 7.10
N VAL A 145 -11.05 7.09 8.01
CA VAL A 145 -11.83 5.85 8.12
C VAL A 145 -12.65 5.88 9.41
N TYR A 146 -13.98 5.79 9.28
CA TYR A 146 -14.91 5.92 10.41
C TYR A 146 -15.89 4.75 10.44
N LEU A 147 -15.90 4.00 11.54
CA LEU A 147 -16.84 2.90 11.76
C LEU A 147 -18.15 3.44 12.32
N VAL A 148 -19.25 3.22 11.61
CA VAL A 148 -20.60 3.60 12.01
C VAL A 148 -21.36 2.35 12.45
N LYS A 149 -21.56 2.19 13.76
CA LYS A 149 -22.29 1.05 14.34
C LYS A 149 -23.76 1.35 14.58
N ALA A 150 -24.09 2.61 14.88
CA ALA A 150 -25.44 3.07 15.17
C ALA A 150 -25.78 4.34 14.36
N ILE A 151 -27.08 4.64 14.24
CA ILE A 151 -27.55 5.86 13.55
C ILE A 151 -26.99 7.13 14.22
N SER A 152 -26.79 7.11 15.51
CA SER A 152 -26.18 8.22 16.27
C SER A 152 -24.77 8.58 15.81
N ASP A 153 -24.02 7.61 15.30
CA ASP A 153 -22.61 7.81 14.91
C ASP A 153 -22.50 8.39 13.50
N ARG A 154 -23.57 8.25 12.68
CA ARG A 154 -23.59 8.58 11.26
C ARG A 154 -23.20 10.01 10.97
N GLN A 155 -23.88 10.96 11.63
CA GLN A 155 -23.72 12.38 11.33
C GLN A 155 -22.26 12.84 11.50
N ALA A 156 -21.65 12.49 12.63
CA ALA A 156 -20.26 12.85 12.92
C ALA A 156 -19.28 12.21 11.92
N ALA A 157 -19.49 10.94 11.53
CA ALA A 157 -18.65 10.25 10.57
C ALA A 157 -18.72 10.90 9.17
N LEU A 158 -19.94 11.26 8.71
CA LEU A 158 -20.13 11.92 7.42
C LEU A 158 -19.53 13.33 7.41
N GLU A 159 -19.75 14.12 8.46
CA GLU A 159 -19.19 15.48 8.57
C GLU A 159 -17.66 15.47 8.53
N GLN A 160 -17.01 14.55 9.26
CA GLN A 160 -15.56 14.41 9.26
C GLN A 160 -15.00 13.95 7.90
N ALA A 161 -15.69 13.05 7.22
CA ALA A 161 -15.28 12.59 5.90
C ALA A 161 -15.49 13.67 4.84
N PHE A 162 -16.64 14.36 4.83
CA PHE A 162 -16.93 15.45 3.91
C PHE A 162 -16.16 16.75 4.16
N ALA A 163 -15.47 16.85 5.31
CA ALA A 163 -14.49 17.92 5.51
C ALA A 163 -13.19 17.70 4.67
N GLN A 164 -13.01 16.48 4.13
CA GLN A 164 -11.80 16.09 3.41
C GLN A 164 -12.05 15.75 1.93
N ALA A 165 -13.29 15.40 1.54
CA ALA A 165 -13.64 15.04 0.16
C ALA A 165 -15.11 15.32 -0.12
N ASP A 166 -15.43 15.70 -1.38
CA ASP A 166 -16.83 15.94 -1.81
C ASP A 166 -17.61 14.64 -2.06
N THR A 167 -16.89 13.57 -2.40
CA THR A 167 -17.42 12.21 -2.58
C THR A 167 -16.69 11.26 -1.66
N ILE A 168 -17.43 10.45 -0.93
CA ILE A 168 -16.90 9.47 0.02
C ILE A 168 -17.34 8.04 -0.34
N LEU A 169 -16.57 7.07 0.10
CA LEU A 169 -16.87 5.65 -0.01
C LEU A 169 -17.52 5.18 1.30
N VAL A 170 -18.65 4.47 1.20
CA VAL A 170 -19.27 3.80 2.35
C VAL A 170 -19.36 2.31 2.05
N GLU A 171 -18.75 1.49 2.89
CA GLU A 171 -18.66 0.04 2.72
C GLU A 171 -19.39 -0.70 3.85
N ALA A 172 -20.06 -1.81 3.53
CA ALA A 172 -20.55 -2.73 4.56
C ALA A 172 -19.39 -3.17 5.46
N PHE A 173 -19.59 -3.11 6.77
CA PHE A 173 -18.60 -3.60 7.72
C PHE A 173 -18.46 -5.12 7.60
N VAL A 174 -17.25 -5.58 7.32
CA VAL A 174 -16.91 -7.01 7.29
C VAL A 174 -16.19 -7.37 8.57
N SER A 175 -16.76 -8.29 9.33
CA SER A 175 -16.12 -8.88 10.51
C SER A 175 -15.34 -10.12 10.11
N GLY A 176 -14.13 -10.28 10.63
CA GLY A 176 -13.30 -11.44 10.32
C GLY A 176 -11.86 -11.31 10.80
N ARG A 177 -11.01 -12.19 10.27
CA ARG A 177 -9.57 -12.16 10.49
C ARG A 177 -8.94 -11.14 9.53
N GLU A 178 -8.15 -10.22 10.06
CA GLU A 178 -7.44 -9.25 9.25
C GLU A 178 -6.14 -9.86 8.74
N LEU A 179 -6.00 -9.93 7.42
CA LEU A 179 -4.88 -10.52 6.72
C LEU A 179 -4.26 -9.48 5.78
N THR A 180 -2.95 -9.61 5.56
CA THR A 180 -2.28 -8.84 4.53
C THR A 180 -1.39 -9.74 3.69
N VAL A 181 -1.32 -9.45 2.40
CA VAL A 181 -0.64 -10.28 1.40
C VAL A 181 0.30 -9.41 0.58
N GLY A 182 1.59 -9.67 0.68
CA GLY A 182 2.57 -9.08 -0.23
C GLY A 182 2.54 -9.77 -1.59
N VAL A 183 2.58 -8.98 -2.66
CA VAL A 183 2.76 -9.46 -4.03
C VAL A 183 4.05 -8.86 -4.58
N LEU A 184 4.89 -9.67 -5.22
CA LEU A 184 6.15 -9.25 -5.86
C LEU A 184 6.21 -9.83 -7.27
N GLY A 185 5.92 -9.01 -8.28
CA GLY A 185 5.58 -9.48 -9.62
C GLY A 185 4.36 -10.39 -9.55
N GLU A 186 4.51 -11.61 -10.05
CA GLU A 186 3.46 -12.66 -9.99
C GLU A 186 3.57 -13.56 -8.74
N THR A 187 4.52 -13.26 -7.84
CA THR A 187 4.76 -14.09 -6.65
C THR A 187 4.01 -13.56 -5.45
N VAL A 188 3.16 -14.39 -4.88
CA VAL A 188 2.49 -14.10 -3.61
C VAL A 188 3.40 -14.49 -2.46
N LEU A 189 3.67 -13.55 -1.55
CA LEU A 189 4.47 -13.78 -0.35
C LEU A 189 3.63 -14.43 0.76
N PRO A 190 4.26 -14.99 1.80
CA PRO A 190 3.54 -15.54 2.94
C PRO A 190 2.53 -14.54 3.53
N ILE A 191 1.31 -15.01 3.75
CA ILE A 191 0.22 -14.22 4.32
C ILE A 191 0.53 -13.89 5.77
N ILE A 192 0.28 -12.66 6.18
CA ILE A 192 0.39 -12.22 7.58
C ILE A 192 -1.01 -12.05 8.15
N GLU A 193 -1.28 -12.59 9.33
CA GLU A 193 -2.45 -12.24 10.13
C GLU A 193 -2.10 -11.09 11.08
N ILE A 194 -2.94 -10.06 11.08
CA ILE A 194 -2.81 -8.89 11.94
C ILE A 194 -3.86 -9.01 13.04
N ARG A 195 -3.42 -8.98 14.30
CA ARG A 195 -4.29 -9.01 15.49
C ARG A 195 -4.23 -7.67 16.19
N PRO A 196 -5.12 -6.73 15.83
CA PRO A 196 -5.11 -5.41 16.44
C PRO A 196 -5.50 -5.48 17.92
N ARG A 197 -4.71 -4.84 18.76
CA ARG A 197 -5.09 -4.65 20.17
C ARG A 197 -6.20 -3.60 20.24
N GLY A 198 -7.41 -3.99 20.63
CA GLY A 198 -8.58 -3.11 20.68
C GLY A 198 -9.58 -3.28 19.54
N GLY A 199 -9.42 -4.28 18.66
CA GLY A 199 -10.43 -4.71 17.70
C GLY A 199 -10.51 -3.94 16.38
N PHE A 200 -9.65 -2.96 16.14
CA PHE A 200 -9.55 -2.24 14.86
C PHE A 200 -8.10 -1.83 14.58
N TYR A 201 -7.63 -2.06 13.33
CA TYR A 201 -6.27 -1.75 12.92
C TYR A 201 -6.14 -0.26 12.54
N SER A 202 -6.04 0.60 13.56
CA SER A 202 -5.88 2.04 13.41
C SER A 202 -4.45 2.45 13.05
N TYR A 203 -4.26 3.72 12.64
CA TYR A 203 -2.92 4.31 12.46
C TYR A 203 -2.01 4.09 13.66
N GLU A 204 -2.56 4.21 14.86
CA GLU A 204 -1.84 4.03 16.12
C GLU A 204 -1.36 2.58 16.31
N ASN A 205 -2.11 1.59 15.84
CA ASN A 205 -1.71 0.18 15.90
C ASN A 205 -0.70 -0.20 14.80
N LYS A 206 -0.65 0.57 13.69
CA LYS A 206 0.28 0.33 12.57
C LYS A 206 1.73 0.72 12.90
N TYR A 207 1.91 1.79 13.70
CA TYR A 207 3.24 2.37 13.94
C TYR A 207 3.58 2.44 15.42
N THR A 208 4.26 1.41 15.92
CA THR A 208 4.57 1.22 17.36
C THR A 208 5.39 2.33 17.99
N TRP A 209 6.25 3.01 17.20
CA TRP A 209 7.08 4.11 17.73
C TRP A 209 6.29 5.38 18.02
N THR A 210 5.04 5.48 17.54
CA THR A 210 4.16 6.61 17.83
C THR A 210 3.33 6.36 19.07
N ASN A 211 3.35 5.14 19.65
CA ASN A 211 2.32 4.73 20.59
C ASN A 211 2.81 4.23 21.94
N ARG A 212 2.17 4.74 22.99
CA ARG A 212 2.27 4.23 24.35
C ARG A 212 1.38 2.99 24.61
N GLY A 213 0.63 2.52 23.61
CA GLY A 213 -0.39 1.47 23.71
C GLY A 213 -0.01 0.07 23.21
N GLY A 214 1.15 -0.10 22.60
CA GLY A 214 1.64 -1.40 22.05
C GLY A 214 1.14 -1.72 20.65
N ALA A 215 1.99 -2.40 19.85
CA ALA A 215 1.75 -2.80 18.48
C ALA A 215 0.63 -3.83 18.34
N ALA A 216 0.04 -3.89 17.14
CA ALA A 216 -0.68 -5.09 16.70
C ALA A 216 0.27 -6.31 16.74
N GLU A 217 -0.25 -7.47 17.08
CA GLU A 217 0.51 -8.71 16.97
C GLU A 217 0.41 -9.23 15.53
N HIS A 218 1.54 -9.69 14.99
CA HIS A 218 1.60 -10.29 13.66
C HIS A 218 1.88 -11.79 13.79
N GLU A 219 1.21 -12.60 12.96
CA GLU A 219 1.53 -14.00 12.78
C GLU A 219 1.90 -14.25 11.31
N CYS A 220 3.16 -14.54 11.04
CA CYS A 220 3.71 -14.77 9.71
C CYS A 220 4.50 -16.11 9.66
N PRO A 221 4.13 -17.10 8.83
CA PRO A 221 2.90 -17.17 8.03
C PRO A 221 1.63 -17.30 8.89
N ALA A 222 0.52 -16.73 8.43
CA ALA A 222 -0.79 -16.87 9.07
C ALA A 222 -1.24 -18.33 9.12
N ARG A 223 -1.87 -18.75 10.23
CA ARG A 223 -2.42 -20.12 10.37
C ARG A 223 -3.75 -20.24 9.63
N LEU A 224 -3.70 -20.63 8.39
CA LEU A 224 -4.83 -20.87 7.51
C LEU A 224 -4.90 -22.33 7.07
N SER A 225 -6.11 -22.84 6.86
CA SER A 225 -6.27 -24.10 6.12
C SER A 225 -5.79 -23.90 4.67
N ARG A 226 -5.51 -24.99 3.98
CA ARG A 226 -5.07 -24.95 2.59
C ARG A 226 -6.07 -24.16 1.70
N THR A 227 -7.35 -24.43 1.87
CA THR A 227 -8.41 -23.79 1.07
C THR A 227 -8.51 -22.27 1.36
N GLU A 228 -8.42 -21.86 2.64
CA GLU A 228 -8.41 -20.46 3.02
C GLU A 228 -7.21 -19.74 2.41
N LYS A 229 -6.02 -20.35 2.52
CA LYS A 229 -4.79 -19.81 1.95
C LYS A 229 -4.93 -19.60 0.44
N GLU A 230 -5.34 -20.64 -0.30
CA GLU A 230 -5.52 -20.59 -1.76
C GLU A 230 -6.52 -19.50 -2.17
N ARG A 231 -7.63 -19.33 -1.44
CA ARG A 231 -8.64 -18.28 -1.71
C ARG A 231 -8.08 -16.87 -1.46
N VAL A 232 -7.39 -16.67 -0.36
CA VAL A 232 -6.81 -15.36 -0.01
C VAL A 232 -5.70 -14.97 -1.00
N GLU A 233 -4.82 -15.90 -1.34
CA GLU A 233 -3.76 -15.69 -2.34
C GLU A 233 -4.34 -15.34 -3.72
N SER A 234 -5.38 -16.08 -4.14
CA SER A 234 -6.07 -15.82 -5.41
C SER A 234 -6.75 -14.46 -5.43
N ALA A 235 -7.43 -14.07 -4.35
CA ALA A 235 -8.09 -12.77 -4.24
C ALA A 235 -7.08 -11.62 -4.25
N ALA A 236 -5.96 -11.77 -3.55
CA ALA A 236 -4.91 -10.76 -3.50
C ALA A 236 -4.24 -10.57 -4.88
N LEU A 237 -3.91 -11.67 -5.57
CA LEU A 237 -3.31 -11.60 -6.91
C LEU A 237 -4.31 -11.04 -7.94
N ALA A 238 -5.59 -11.39 -7.84
CA ALA A 238 -6.63 -10.83 -8.68
C ALA A 238 -6.80 -9.31 -8.45
N ALA A 239 -6.75 -8.86 -7.19
CA ALA A 239 -6.81 -7.44 -6.85
C ALA A 239 -5.59 -6.68 -7.42
N HIS A 240 -4.38 -7.20 -7.25
CA HIS A 240 -3.16 -6.65 -7.82
C HIS A 240 -3.29 -6.47 -9.34
N ARG A 241 -3.64 -7.53 -10.06
CA ARG A 241 -3.81 -7.51 -11.52
C ARG A 241 -4.94 -6.61 -12.00
N SER A 242 -6.06 -6.54 -11.27
CA SER A 242 -7.21 -5.70 -11.65
C SER A 242 -6.89 -4.21 -11.66
N LEU A 243 -5.86 -3.78 -10.96
CA LEU A 243 -5.36 -2.40 -10.90
C LEU A 243 -4.17 -2.16 -11.85
N ASP A 244 -3.92 -3.08 -12.77
CA ASP A 244 -2.81 -3.05 -13.74
C ASP A 244 -1.44 -2.90 -13.04
N LEU A 245 -1.28 -3.56 -11.87
CA LEU A 245 -0.03 -3.57 -11.13
C LEU A 245 0.86 -4.72 -11.63
N GLU A 246 2.17 -4.48 -11.68
CA GLU A 246 3.14 -5.41 -12.27
C GLU A 246 4.38 -5.64 -11.39
N ILE A 247 4.66 -4.74 -10.45
CA ILE A 247 5.94 -4.72 -9.74
C ILE A 247 5.80 -5.27 -8.33
N TYR A 248 5.05 -4.59 -7.47
CA TYR A 248 4.80 -5.06 -6.12
C TYR A 248 3.64 -4.32 -5.48
N SER A 249 2.99 -4.97 -4.55
CA SER A 249 1.95 -4.35 -3.72
C SER A 249 1.78 -5.08 -2.40
N ARG A 250 0.99 -4.48 -1.52
CA ARG A 250 0.43 -5.12 -0.34
C ARG A 250 -1.09 -5.03 -0.38
N VAL A 251 -1.73 -6.17 -0.36
CA VAL A 251 -3.20 -6.30 -0.43
C VAL A 251 -3.74 -6.60 0.95
N ASP A 252 -4.59 -5.75 1.47
CA ASP A 252 -5.21 -5.91 2.78
C ASP A 252 -6.59 -6.58 2.62
N VAL A 253 -6.83 -7.65 3.38
CA VAL A 253 -7.95 -8.59 3.18
C VAL A 253 -8.59 -8.92 4.53
N ILE A 254 -9.92 -8.95 4.60
CA ILE A 254 -10.64 -9.60 5.72
C ILE A 254 -11.09 -10.99 5.27
N LEU A 255 -10.70 -12.02 6.00
CA LEU A 255 -11.28 -13.35 5.88
C LEU A 255 -12.50 -13.42 6.80
N ASN A 256 -13.71 -13.38 6.22
CA ASN A 256 -14.95 -13.28 6.96
C ASN A 256 -15.36 -14.59 7.69
N ALA A 257 -16.47 -14.60 8.39
CA ALA A 257 -16.97 -15.77 9.13
C ALA A 257 -17.27 -16.97 8.23
N ASP A 258 -17.65 -16.73 6.97
CA ASP A 258 -17.91 -17.76 5.96
C ASP A 258 -16.63 -18.28 5.28
N ARG A 259 -15.47 -17.84 5.75
CA ARG A 259 -14.15 -18.20 5.19
C ARG A 259 -13.92 -17.68 3.77
N GLU A 260 -14.60 -16.59 3.41
CA GLU A 260 -14.44 -15.91 2.13
C GLU A 260 -13.61 -14.65 2.30
N PRO A 261 -12.58 -14.43 1.44
CA PRO A 261 -11.78 -13.23 1.47
C PRO A 261 -12.58 -12.02 0.98
N GLN A 262 -12.36 -10.87 1.59
CA GLN A 262 -12.90 -9.58 1.18
C GLN A 262 -11.75 -8.59 1.09
N VAL A 263 -11.36 -8.19 -0.12
CA VAL A 263 -10.28 -7.23 -0.34
C VAL A 263 -10.73 -5.85 0.11
N LEU A 264 -9.93 -5.23 0.97
CA LEU A 264 -10.16 -3.87 1.49
C LEU A 264 -9.52 -2.82 0.59
N GLU A 265 -8.22 -2.95 0.35
CA GLU A 265 -7.42 -1.99 -0.42
C GLU A 265 -6.13 -2.65 -0.92
N VAL A 266 -5.47 -1.98 -1.86
CA VAL A 266 -4.14 -2.35 -2.38
C VAL A 266 -3.20 -1.17 -2.23
N ASN A 267 -2.06 -1.39 -1.58
CA ASN A 267 -1.02 -0.38 -1.40
C ASN A 267 0.11 -0.63 -2.39
N THR A 268 0.42 0.36 -3.21
CA THR A 268 1.45 0.26 -4.27
C THR A 268 2.86 0.56 -3.78
N ILE A 269 2.99 1.29 -2.66
CA ILE A 269 4.27 1.58 -2.00
C ILE A 269 4.15 1.25 -0.51
N PRO A 270 4.08 -0.05 -0.16
CA PRO A 270 4.00 -0.45 1.23
C PRO A 270 5.26 -0.07 2.00
N GLY A 271 5.11 0.16 3.30
CA GLY A 271 6.22 0.51 4.19
C GLY A 271 7.39 -0.48 4.11
N MET A 272 8.60 0.05 4.19
CA MET A 272 9.86 -0.70 4.06
C MET A 272 10.74 -0.59 5.31
N THR A 273 10.14 -0.30 6.47
CA THR A 273 10.86 -0.31 7.75
C THR A 273 11.08 -1.75 8.25
N GLU A 274 11.91 -1.92 9.26
CA GLU A 274 12.18 -3.23 9.86
C GLU A 274 10.92 -3.92 10.43
N THR A 275 9.90 -3.14 10.79
CA THR A 275 8.61 -3.63 11.32
C THR A 275 7.48 -3.59 10.30
N SER A 276 7.80 -3.32 9.04
CA SER A 276 6.79 -3.25 7.97
C SER A 276 6.42 -4.64 7.44
N LEU A 277 5.15 -4.81 7.13
CA LEU A 277 4.55 -6.09 6.76
C LEU A 277 5.13 -6.71 5.47
N LEU A 278 5.47 -5.90 4.47
CA LEU A 278 6.05 -6.44 3.24
C LEU A 278 7.46 -7.01 3.44
N PRO A 279 8.42 -6.33 4.11
CA PRO A 279 9.70 -6.93 4.51
C PRO A 279 9.54 -8.16 5.41
N GLU A 280 8.57 -8.17 6.32
CA GLU A 280 8.28 -9.32 7.19
C GLU A 280 7.85 -10.54 6.36
N ALA A 281 6.89 -10.36 5.44
CA ALA A 281 6.45 -11.42 4.52
C ALA A 281 7.60 -11.92 3.64
N ALA A 282 8.44 -11.03 3.12
CA ALA A 282 9.61 -11.38 2.33
C ALA A 282 10.63 -12.19 3.15
N ALA A 283 10.91 -11.78 4.38
CA ALA A 283 11.81 -12.52 5.28
C ALA A 283 11.28 -13.92 5.60
N ALA A 284 9.99 -14.08 5.82
CA ALA A 284 9.34 -15.38 6.00
C ALA A 284 9.44 -16.29 4.76
N ALA A 285 9.58 -15.70 3.55
CA ALA A 285 9.88 -16.41 2.31
C ALA A 285 11.39 -16.66 2.09
N GLY A 286 12.26 -16.25 3.03
CA GLY A 286 13.71 -16.34 2.88
C GLY A 286 14.35 -15.26 2.01
N ILE A 287 13.61 -14.18 1.71
CA ILE A 287 14.06 -13.04 0.91
C ILE A 287 14.53 -11.93 1.86
N SER A 288 15.83 -11.64 1.88
CA SER A 288 16.38 -10.55 2.68
C SER A 288 15.91 -9.18 2.16
N MET A 289 16.00 -8.14 3.00
CA MET A 289 15.65 -6.75 2.62
C MET A 289 16.42 -6.28 1.37
N SER A 290 17.70 -6.62 1.26
CA SER A 290 18.49 -6.27 0.07
C SER A 290 18.04 -7.04 -1.18
N GLN A 291 17.66 -8.30 -1.05
CA GLN A 291 17.09 -9.07 -2.17
C GLN A 291 15.72 -8.55 -2.58
N LEU A 292 14.88 -8.14 -1.62
CA LEU A 292 13.59 -7.52 -1.89
C LEU A 292 13.76 -6.21 -2.68
N CYS A 293 14.62 -5.30 -2.21
CA CYS A 293 14.94 -4.05 -2.92
C CYS A 293 15.50 -4.32 -4.32
N ALA A 294 16.42 -5.28 -4.48
CA ALA A 294 16.96 -5.66 -5.77
C ALA A 294 15.90 -6.20 -6.73
N SER A 295 14.97 -7.01 -6.23
CA SER A 295 13.86 -7.56 -7.02
C SER A 295 12.90 -6.46 -7.48
N ILE A 296 12.54 -5.53 -6.60
CA ILE A 296 11.72 -4.37 -6.95
C ILE A 296 12.39 -3.54 -8.04
N VAL A 297 13.69 -3.23 -7.89
CA VAL A 297 14.43 -2.48 -8.93
C VAL A 297 14.44 -3.24 -10.25
N ARG A 298 14.74 -4.54 -10.24
CA ARG A 298 14.79 -5.37 -11.44
C ARG A 298 13.46 -5.38 -12.18
N LEU A 299 12.36 -5.69 -11.49
CA LEU A 299 11.02 -5.73 -12.08
C LEU A 299 10.64 -4.37 -12.67
N SER A 300 10.93 -3.28 -11.97
CA SER A 300 10.63 -1.91 -12.44
C SER A 300 11.39 -1.55 -13.71
N LEU A 301 12.65 -1.96 -13.84
CA LEU A 301 13.44 -1.73 -15.04
C LEU A 301 12.98 -2.62 -16.21
N GLU A 302 12.62 -3.88 -15.96
CA GLU A 302 12.07 -4.81 -16.96
C GLU A 302 10.77 -4.28 -17.57
N ARG A 303 9.82 -3.78 -16.75
CA ARG A 303 8.57 -3.16 -17.22
C ARG A 303 8.84 -1.99 -18.15
N ARG A 304 9.76 -1.09 -17.80
CA ARG A 304 10.08 0.07 -18.63
C ARG A 304 10.63 -0.31 -19.99
N LEU A 305 11.47 -1.34 -20.04
CA LEU A 305 11.99 -1.86 -21.30
C LEU A 305 10.90 -2.48 -22.18
N ALA A 306 9.87 -3.07 -21.59
CA ALA A 306 8.71 -3.60 -22.32
C ALA A 306 7.85 -2.47 -22.93
N ASN A 307 7.63 -1.38 -22.20
CA ASN A 307 6.81 -0.25 -22.63
C ASN A 307 7.51 0.68 -23.65
N THR A 308 8.82 0.51 -23.89
CA THR A 308 9.60 1.31 -24.86
C THR A 308 9.71 0.63 -26.23
N ARG A 309 9.18 -0.58 -26.38
CA ARG A 309 9.12 -1.38 -27.62
C ARG A 309 7.75 -1.30 -28.26
#